data_c718b9fe5c62a20ad3f5320bdff8e68c
#
_entry.id   c718b9fe5c62a20ad3f5320bdff8e68c
#
_cell.length_a   1.000
_cell.length_b   1.000
_cell.length_c   1.000
_cell.angle_alpha   90.00
_cell.angle_beta   90.00
_cell.angle_gamma   90.00
#
_symmetry.space_group_name_H-M   'P 1'
#
loop_
_entity.id
_entity.type
_entity.pdbx_description
1 polymer ?
#
loop_
_entity_poly.entity_id
_entity_poly.type
_entity_poly.pdbx_seq_one_letter_code
_entity_poly.pdbx_strand_id
1 'polypeptide(L)'
;MKKNNNLSQKKEALVESLKLPKDICMGAIKVTMTGNYEVWVENYRGILEYTEEQILLQGKTCQVCFEGTRLSIDYYTNQDMKISGCIGCVRYL
;
A
#
# COMPACT_ATOMS: atom_id res chain seq x y z
N MET A 1 2.61 -19.43 -15.96
CA MET A 1 1.94 -19.60 -15.41
C MET A 1 1.38 -19.40 -15.57
N LYS A 2 1.12 -19.55 -15.33
CA LYS A 2 0.26 -19.54 -14.94
C LYS A 2 0.25 -19.54 -14.58
N LYS A 3 0.63 -19.55 -14.10
CA LYS A 3 0.24 -19.72 -13.31
C LYS A 3 0.21 -19.54 -12.86
N ASN A 4 0.85 -19.27 -12.82
CA ASN A 4 0.48 -19.31 -11.96
C ASN A 4 0.07 -18.59 -11.24
N ASN A 5 -0.03 -18.03 -11.46
CA ASN A 5 -1.22 -17.47 -10.88
C ASN A 5 -1.84 -18.38 -9.85
N ASN A 6 -2.00 -19.57 -10.21
CA ASN A 6 -2.53 -20.54 -9.26
C ASN A 6 -1.62 -20.70 -8.06
N LEU A 7 -0.34 -20.60 -8.29
CA LEU A 7 0.59 -20.73 -7.18
C LEU A 7 0.43 -19.57 -6.21
N SER A 8 0.22 -18.39 -6.74
CA SER A 8 0.03 -17.22 -5.89
C SER A 8 -1.23 -17.37 -5.05
N GLN A 9 -2.30 -17.82 -5.66
CA GLN A 9 -3.55 -18.00 -4.94
C GLN A 9 -3.42 -19.07 -3.88
N LYS A 10 -2.68 -20.14 -4.18
CA LYS A 10 -2.49 -21.19 -3.21
C LYS A 10 -1.69 -20.71 -2.00
N LYS A 11 -0.73 -19.83 -2.23
CA LYS A 11 0.03 -19.29 -1.12
C LYS A 11 -0.85 -18.48 -0.19
N GLU A 12 -1.71 -17.67 -0.76
CA GLU A 12 -2.61 -16.87 0.04
C GLU A 12 -3.59 -17.75 0.80
N ALA A 13 -4.12 -18.75 0.13
CA ALA A 13 -5.06 -19.65 0.79
C ALA A 13 -4.37 -20.42 1.89
N LEU A 14 -3.12 -20.81 1.68
CA LEU A 14 -2.38 -21.55 2.68
C LEU A 14 -2.16 -20.70 3.92
N VAL A 15 -1.79 -19.45 3.74
CA VAL A 15 -1.60 -18.55 4.87
C VAL A 15 -2.90 -18.41 5.65
N GLU A 16 -4.01 -18.23 4.93
CA GLU A 16 -5.29 -18.09 5.57
C GLU A 16 -5.68 -19.37 6.32
N SER A 17 -5.50 -20.50 5.68
CA SER A 17 -5.94 -21.76 6.28
C SER A 17 -5.08 -22.16 7.46
N LEU A 18 -3.82 -21.81 7.44
CA LEU A 18 -2.94 -22.08 8.57
C LEU A 18 -3.15 -21.09 9.71
N LYS A 19 -3.90 -20.05 9.45
CA LYS A 19 -4.18 -19.04 10.46
C LYS A 19 -2.92 -18.45 11.04
N LEU A 20 -1.96 -18.21 10.18
CA LEU A 20 -0.71 -17.60 10.60
C LEU A 20 -1.01 -16.26 11.24
N PRO A 21 -0.28 -15.92 12.28
CA PRO A 21 -0.49 -14.62 12.93
C PRO A 21 -0.31 -13.52 11.91
N LYS A 22 -1.17 -12.53 12.01
CA LYS A 22 -1.03 -11.40 11.11
C LYS A 22 0.31 -10.72 11.29
N ASP A 23 0.95 -10.94 12.42
CA ASP A 23 2.27 -10.38 12.66
C ASP A 23 3.28 -10.79 11.61
N ILE A 24 3.11 -11.95 11.03
CA ILE A 24 4.02 -12.39 9.99
C ILE A 24 3.90 -11.52 8.77
N CYS A 25 2.68 -11.08 8.47
CA CYS A 25 2.41 -10.20 7.35
C CYS A 25 2.28 -8.76 7.78
N MET A 26 2.14 -8.53 9.06
CA MET A 26 1.94 -7.20 9.60
C MET A 26 3.17 -6.39 9.49
N GLY A 27 3.48 -5.47 9.35
CA GLY A 27 4.69 -4.75 9.11
C GLY A 27 4.81 -4.40 7.64
N ALA A 28 4.24 -5.21 6.77
CA ALA A 28 4.24 -4.90 5.35
C ALA A 28 3.28 -3.76 5.10
N ILE A 29 3.69 -2.83 4.26
CA ILE A 29 2.83 -1.73 3.89
C ILE A 29 1.68 -2.27 3.04
N LYS A 30 0.46 -1.84 3.35
CA LYS A 30 -0.71 -2.32 2.63
C LYS A 30 -1.39 -1.14 1.96
N VAL A 31 -1.65 -1.28 0.68
CA VAL A 31 -2.23 -0.22 -0.13
C VAL A 31 -3.55 -0.72 -0.70
N THR A 32 -4.62 0.00 -0.42
CA THR A 32 -5.94 -0.33 -0.94
C THR A 32 -6.42 0.87 -1.74
N MET A 33 -6.72 0.64 -3.00
CA MET A 33 -7.13 1.71 -3.90
C MET A 33 -8.59 1.59 -4.28
N THR A 34 -9.23 2.74 -4.42
CA THR A 34 -10.57 2.83 -5.00
C THR A 34 -10.43 3.71 -6.23
N GLY A 35 -10.72 3.12 -7.40
CA GLY A 35 -10.52 3.84 -8.64
C GLY A 35 -9.11 4.42 -8.69
N ASN A 36 -9.01 5.61 -9.23
CA ASN A 36 -7.74 6.34 -9.24
C ASN A 36 -7.81 7.59 -8.37
N TYR A 37 -8.72 7.60 -7.39
CA TYR A 37 -8.97 8.82 -6.64
C TYR A 37 -8.85 8.67 -5.14
N GLU A 38 -8.66 7.46 -4.64
CA GLU A 38 -8.60 7.27 -3.19
C GLU A 38 -7.67 6.11 -2.88
N VAL A 39 -6.81 6.31 -1.87
CA VAL A 39 -5.88 5.27 -1.42
C VAL A 39 -5.91 5.22 0.08
N TRP A 40 -6.04 4.01 0.61
CA TRP A 40 -5.86 3.74 2.03
C TRP A 40 -4.55 3.01 2.20
N VAL A 41 -3.69 3.54 3.06
CA VAL A 41 -2.37 2.97 3.30
C VAL A 41 -2.32 2.56 4.76
N GLU A 42 -1.87 1.33 5.00
CA GLU A 42 -1.69 0.80 6.36
C GLU A 42 -0.26 0.37 6.54
N ASN A 43 0.22 0.51 7.76
CA ASN A 43 1.55 0.04 8.15
C ASN A 43 2.68 0.79 7.48
N TYR A 44 2.47 2.06 7.14
CA TYR A 44 3.58 2.87 6.68
C TYR A 44 4.40 3.29 7.90
N ARG A 45 5.66 3.59 7.67
CA ARG A 45 6.58 3.93 8.74
C ARG A 45 6.98 5.40 8.75
N GLY A 46 6.75 6.09 7.67
CA GLY A 46 7.08 7.50 7.61
C GLY A 46 6.70 8.10 6.30
N ILE A 47 6.58 9.42 6.29
CA ILE A 47 6.29 10.19 5.09
C ILE A 47 7.61 10.83 4.68
N LEU A 48 8.12 10.42 3.52
CA LEU A 48 9.41 10.91 3.04
C LEU A 48 9.26 12.15 2.19
N GLU A 49 8.14 12.25 1.46
CA GLU A 49 7.90 13.38 0.60
C GLU A 49 6.41 13.55 0.43
N TYR A 50 5.96 14.80 0.43
CA TYR A 50 4.54 15.09 0.27
C TYR A 50 4.40 16.39 -0.52
N THR A 51 3.91 16.26 -1.74
CA THR A 51 3.51 17.38 -2.57
C THR A 51 2.18 17.04 -3.21
N GLU A 52 1.60 17.98 -3.92
CA GLU A 52 0.34 17.71 -4.61
C GLU A 52 0.53 16.75 -5.78
N GLU A 53 1.76 16.49 -6.16
CA GLU A 53 2.04 15.62 -7.31
C GLU A 53 2.75 14.34 -6.93
N GLN A 54 3.23 14.24 -5.71
CA GLN A 54 3.99 13.07 -5.31
C GLN A 54 3.92 12.87 -3.81
N ILE A 55 3.60 11.67 -3.41
CA ILE A 55 3.63 11.27 -2.00
C ILE A 55 4.50 10.03 -1.92
N LEU A 56 5.58 10.12 -1.16
CA LEU A 56 6.53 9.02 -1.00
C LEU A 56 6.51 8.57 0.44
N LEU A 57 6.25 7.30 0.65
CA LEU A 57 6.12 6.72 1.97
C LEU A 57 7.16 5.65 2.19
N GLN A 58 7.62 5.55 3.41
CA GLN A 58 8.53 4.49 3.82
C GLN A 58 7.73 3.36 4.43
N GLY A 59 7.93 2.15 3.92
CA GLY A 59 7.37 0.95 4.52
C GLY A 59 8.47 0.16 5.20
N LYS A 60 8.11 -1.02 5.70
CA LYS A 60 9.08 -1.86 6.40
C LYS A 60 10.16 -2.37 5.47
N THR A 61 9.78 -2.82 4.29
CA THR A 61 10.71 -3.45 3.36
C THR A 61 10.84 -2.71 2.05
N CYS A 62 10.02 -1.69 1.83
CA CYS A 62 10.02 -0.99 0.56
C CYS A 62 9.50 0.42 0.77
N GLN A 63 9.64 1.23 -0.26
CA GLN A 63 9.01 2.54 -0.31
C GLN A 63 7.90 2.49 -1.33
N VAL A 64 6.89 3.31 -1.13
CA VAL A 64 5.76 3.39 -2.07
C VAL A 64 5.62 4.85 -2.48
N CYS A 65 5.56 5.07 -3.78
CA CYS A 65 5.43 6.40 -4.33
C CYS A 65 4.12 6.51 -5.09
N PHE A 66 3.30 7.48 -4.71
CA PHE A 66 2.08 7.80 -5.42
C PHE A 66 2.32 9.08 -6.21
N GLU A 67 2.03 9.03 -7.50
CA GLU A 67 2.21 10.18 -8.37
C GLU A 67 0.90 10.53 -9.04
N GLY A 68 0.65 11.81 -9.19
CA GLY A 68 -0.58 12.26 -9.82
C GLY A 68 -0.72 13.76 -9.73
N THR A 69 -1.95 14.23 -9.59
CA THR A 69 -2.24 15.65 -9.44
C THR A 69 -3.23 15.84 -8.31
N ARG A 70 -3.08 16.98 -7.64
CA ARG A 70 -3.97 17.35 -6.55
C ARG A 70 -4.01 16.29 -5.47
N LEU A 71 -2.88 15.65 -5.22
CA LEU A 71 -2.80 14.65 -4.17
C LEU A 71 -2.88 15.33 -2.81
N SER A 72 -3.59 14.70 -1.90
CA SER A 72 -3.79 15.24 -0.57
C SER A 72 -3.85 14.10 0.43
N ILE A 73 -3.16 14.27 1.55
CA ILE A 73 -3.31 13.35 2.66
C ILE A 73 -4.45 13.88 3.49
N ASP A 74 -5.58 13.18 3.42
CA ASP A 74 -6.80 13.65 4.10
C ASP A 74 -6.67 13.49 5.60
N TYR A 75 -6.06 12.40 6.02
CA TYR A 75 -5.73 12.21 7.43
C TYR A 75 -4.69 11.12 7.54
N TYR A 76 -4.03 11.06 8.69
CA TYR A 76 -3.09 10.01 8.96
C TYR A 76 -2.97 9.78 10.45
N THR A 77 -2.60 8.55 10.79
CA THR A 77 -2.24 8.18 12.15
C THR A 77 -0.83 7.63 12.11
N ASN A 78 -0.37 7.07 13.21
CA ASN A 78 0.97 6.45 13.21
C ASN A 78 1.08 5.27 12.26
N GLN A 79 -0.05 4.69 11.87
CA GLN A 79 -0.03 3.48 11.07
C GLN A 79 -0.88 3.55 9.81
N ASP A 80 -1.85 4.43 9.77
CA ASP A 80 -2.82 4.46 8.68
C ASP A 80 -2.89 5.84 8.07
N MET A 81 -3.26 5.87 6.81
CA MET A 81 -3.34 7.12 6.07
C MET A 81 -4.37 7.01 4.96
N LYS A 82 -5.04 8.11 4.70
CA LYS A 82 -5.94 8.19 3.56
C LYS A 82 -5.45 9.28 2.63
N ILE A 83 -5.27 8.93 1.36
CA ILE A 83 -4.83 9.85 0.32
C ILE A 83 -5.96 9.98 -0.69
N SER A 84 -6.19 11.18 -1.16
CA SER A 84 -7.14 11.42 -2.25
C SER A 84 -6.50 12.31 -3.29
N GLY A 85 -7.14 12.37 -4.46
CA GLY A 85 -6.66 13.16 -5.56
C GLY A 85 -6.80 12.38 -6.86
N CYS A 86 -6.05 12.79 -7.86
CA CYS A 86 -6.03 12.09 -9.15
C CYS A 86 -4.73 11.32 -9.23
N ILE A 87 -4.81 10.02 -9.00
CA ILE A 87 -3.62 9.18 -8.90
C ILE A 87 -3.33 8.58 -10.27
N GLY A 88 -2.14 8.82 -10.76
CA GLY A 88 -1.74 8.33 -12.08
C GLY A 88 -0.79 7.15 -12.02
N CYS A 89 -0.07 6.99 -10.92
CA CYS A 89 0.94 5.95 -10.84
C CYS A 89 1.22 5.58 -9.39
N VAL A 90 1.42 4.29 -9.16
CA VAL A 90 1.85 3.79 -7.85
C VAL A 90 3.07 2.94 -8.12
N ARG A 91 4.19 3.27 -7.49
CA ARG A 91 5.44 2.57 -7.67
C ARG A 91 6.02 2.15 -6.34
N TYR A 92 6.63 0.98 -6.36
CA TYR A 92 7.40 0.50 -5.22
C TYR A 92 8.87 0.67 -5.52
N LEU A 93 9.59 1.12 -4.53
CA LEU A 93 11.03 1.40 -4.67
C LEU A 93 11.85 0.61 -3.68
#